data_2ae890044e4733ed554d6d73ffb7b274
#
_entry.id   2ae890044e4733ed554d6d73ffb7b274
#
_cell.length_a   1.000
_cell.length_b   1.000
_cell.length_c   1.000
_cell.angle_alpha   90.00
_cell.angle_beta   90.00
_cell.angle_gamma   90.00
#
_symmetry.space_group_name_H-M   'P 1'
#
loop_
_entity.id
_entity.type
_entity.pdbx_description
1 polymer ?
#
loop_
_entity_poly.entity_id
_entity_poly.type
_entity_poly.pdbx_seq_one_letter_code
_entity_poly.pdbx_strand_id
1 'polypeptide(L)'
;MDCVELLEQMVSIPSESQNEEAFARFLCSYLHDELGMESELQHIAGKSYNVLGYWKETGTPSRRLLLGGHIDTVVPTPRWKTDPYRLTSCGDELHGLGAADMKGGLAAQLTVLKCLRAEGKKLNAAIEFVGLADEERHSIGANAYVTKAKLAARDSRE
;
A
#
# COMPACT_ATOMS: atom_id res chain seq x y z
N MET A 1 -6.94 -13.84 8.12
CA MET A 1 -6.86 -12.41 8.51
C MET A 1 -7.95 -11.69 7.75
N ASP A 2 -8.86 -11.07 8.47
CA ASP A 2 -9.91 -10.23 7.91
C ASP A 2 -9.40 -8.78 7.71
N CYS A 3 -10.26 -7.89 7.22
CA CYS A 3 -9.89 -6.51 6.92
C CYS A 3 -9.51 -5.70 8.17
N VAL A 4 -10.18 -5.95 9.32
CA VAL A 4 -9.94 -5.23 10.57
C VAL A 4 -8.63 -5.71 11.20
N GLU A 5 -8.37 -7.01 11.20
CA GLU A 5 -7.10 -7.59 11.67
C GLU A 5 -5.90 -7.06 10.85
N LEU A 6 -6.08 -6.92 9.52
CA LEU A 6 -5.04 -6.34 8.67
C LEU A 6 -4.83 -4.85 8.98
N LEU A 7 -5.91 -4.09 9.17
CA LEU A 7 -5.84 -2.68 9.55
C LEU A 7 -5.15 -2.50 10.90
N GLU A 8 -5.44 -3.37 11.89
CA GLU A 8 -4.79 -3.33 13.20
C GLU A 8 -3.26 -3.50 13.07
N GLN A 9 -2.83 -4.47 12.28
CA GLN A 9 -1.39 -4.65 12.00
C GLN A 9 -0.79 -3.43 11.31
N MET A 10 -1.47 -2.87 10.32
CA MET A 10 -0.99 -1.69 9.60
C MET A 10 -0.88 -0.46 10.52
N VAL A 11 -1.86 -0.23 11.39
CA VAL A 11 -1.85 0.89 12.35
C VAL A 11 -0.73 0.74 13.35
N SER A 12 -0.41 -0.49 13.77
CA SER A 12 0.67 -0.74 14.74
C SER A 12 2.07 -0.44 14.23
N ILE A 13 2.23 -0.21 12.92
CA ILE A 13 3.52 0.12 12.31
C ILE A 13 3.57 1.63 12.04
N PRO A 14 4.36 2.41 12.79
CA PRO A 14 4.58 3.83 12.50
C PRO A 14 5.09 4.06 11.08
N SER A 15 4.53 5.05 10.40
CA SER A 15 4.89 5.38 9.01
C SER A 15 4.72 6.86 8.71
N GLU A 16 5.14 7.74 9.63
CA GLU A 16 5.10 9.18 9.38
C GLU A 16 5.92 9.51 8.13
N SER A 17 5.48 10.54 7.38
CA SER A 17 6.18 10.98 6.16
C SER A 17 7.70 11.07 6.36
N GLN A 18 8.45 10.47 5.46
CA GLN A 18 9.91 10.31 5.48
C GLN A 18 10.44 9.25 6.47
N ASN A 19 9.56 8.41 7.05
CA ASN A 19 9.91 7.30 7.91
C ASN A 19 9.08 6.04 7.61
N GLU A 20 8.75 5.80 6.34
CA GLU A 20 7.83 4.75 5.91
C GLU A 20 8.47 3.37 5.76
N GLU A 21 9.78 3.23 5.90
CA GLU A 21 10.53 2.00 5.59
C GLU A 21 9.93 0.74 6.22
N ALA A 22 9.60 0.78 7.51
CA ALA A 22 9.08 -0.40 8.21
C ALA A 22 7.73 -0.84 7.63
N PHE A 23 6.85 0.11 7.36
CA PHE A 23 5.53 -0.16 6.79
C PHE A 23 5.63 -0.57 5.31
N ALA A 24 6.53 0.05 4.54
CA ALA A 24 6.80 -0.35 3.17
C ALA A 24 7.28 -1.80 3.08
N ARG A 25 8.20 -2.22 3.97
CA ARG A 25 8.68 -3.62 4.04
C ARG A 25 7.56 -4.59 4.41
N PHE A 26 6.72 -4.24 5.39
CA PHE A 26 5.54 -5.03 5.75
C PHE A 26 4.62 -5.24 4.54
N LEU A 27 4.27 -4.17 3.82
CA LEU A 27 3.41 -4.25 2.64
C LEU A 27 4.05 -5.07 1.52
N CYS A 28 5.35 -4.88 1.26
CA CYS A 28 6.08 -5.63 0.25
C CYS A 28 6.05 -7.15 0.55
N SER A 29 6.28 -7.55 1.80
CA SER A 29 6.17 -8.95 2.24
C SER A 29 4.73 -9.45 2.13
N TYR A 30 3.75 -8.66 2.54
CA TYR A 30 2.33 -9.04 2.45
C TYR A 30 1.90 -9.31 0.99
N LEU A 31 2.29 -8.43 0.07
CA LEU A 31 2.01 -8.59 -1.36
C LEU A 31 2.63 -9.88 -1.91
N HIS A 32 3.86 -10.20 -1.49
CA HIS A 32 4.55 -11.40 -1.92
C HIS A 32 3.97 -12.66 -1.28
N ASP A 33 3.93 -12.71 0.04
CA ASP A 33 3.69 -13.94 0.80
C ASP A 33 2.21 -14.31 0.83
N GLU A 34 1.32 -13.32 1.01
CA GLU A 34 -0.12 -13.54 1.15
C GLU A 34 -0.87 -13.46 -0.19
N LEU A 35 -0.42 -12.61 -1.12
CA LEU A 35 -1.09 -12.42 -2.40
C LEU A 35 -0.34 -13.07 -3.57
N GLY A 36 0.91 -13.52 -3.38
CA GLY A 36 1.78 -14.10 -4.42
C GLY A 36 2.01 -13.14 -5.59
N MET A 37 2.06 -11.84 -5.30
CA MET A 37 2.45 -10.83 -6.27
C MET A 37 3.97 -10.78 -6.42
N GLU A 38 4.46 -10.44 -7.60
CA GLU A 38 5.83 -9.93 -7.71
C GLU A 38 5.85 -8.57 -7.02
N SER A 39 6.68 -8.40 -5.99
CA SER A 39 6.74 -7.15 -5.23
C SER A 39 8.15 -6.59 -5.16
N GLU A 40 8.25 -5.28 -5.14
CA GLU A 40 9.52 -4.57 -5.02
C GLU A 40 9.39 -3.30 -4.17
N LEU A 41 10.50 -2.91 -3.56
CA LEU A 41 10.66 -1.63 -2.89
C LEU A 41 11.39 -0.67 -3.82
N GLN A 42 10.78 0.47 -4.12
CA GLN A 42 11.43 1.57 -4.81
C GLN A 42 11.96 2.56 -3.78
N HIS A 43 13.27 2.56 -3.54
CA HIS A 43 13.89 3.56 -2.66
C HIS A 43 13.78 4.96 -3.26
N ILE A 44 13.33 5.92 -2.46
CA ILE A 44 13.14 7.32 -2.86
C ILE A 44 14.24 8.19 -2.24
N ALA A 45 14.26 8.29 -0.93
CA ALA A 45 15.27 9.03 -0.17
C ALA A 45 15.23 8.61 1.30
N GLY A 46 16.37 8.56 1.97
CA GLY A 46 16.43 8.25 3.41
C GLY A 46 15.70 6.97 3.76
N LYS A 47 14.61 7.07 4.52
CA LYS A 47 13.73 5.95 4.89
C LYS A 47 12.41 5.93 4.10
N SER A 48 12.30 6.70 3.03
CA SER A 48 11.12 6.73 2.17
C SER A 48 11.24 5.72 1.04
N TYR A 49 10.26 4.85 0.93
CA TYR A 49 10.16 3.80 -0.08
C TYR A 49 8.74 3.73 -0.63
N ASN A 50 8.59 3.65 -1.94
CA ASN A 50 7.36 3.13 -2.52
C ASN A 50 7.35 1.60 -2.47
N VAL A 51 6.16 1.04 -2.46
CA VAL A 51 5.91 -0.40 -2.60
C VAL A 51 5.19 -0.64 -3.91
N LEU A 52 5.72 -1.53 -4.74
CA LEU A 52 5.11 -1.89 -6.01
C LEU A 52 4.81 -3.38 -5.99
N GLY A 53 3.62 -3.76 -6.44
CA GLY A 53 3.20 -5.15 -6.55
C GLY A 53 2.56 -5.42 -7.89
N TYR A 54 2.91 -6.53 -8.52
CA TYR A 54 2.42 -6.90 -9.85
C TYR A 54 1.80 -8.29 -9.80
N TRP A 55 0.54 -8.38 -10.17
CA TRP A 55 -0.14 -9.65 -10.33
C TRP A 55 -0.32 -9.93 -11.82
N LYS A 56 0.57 -10.78 -12.33
CA LYS A 56 0.52 -11.19 -13.73
C LYS A 56 -0.39 -12.40 -13.89
N GLU A 57 -1.45 -12.23 -14.62
CA GLU A 57 -2.25 -13.35 -15.11
C GLU A 57 -1.55 -14.05 -16.26
N THR A 58 -1.87 -15.33 -16.47
CA THR A 58 -1.38 -16.10 -17.63
C THR A 58 -2.02 -15.56 -18.92
N GLY A 59 -1.25 -14.91 -19.74
CA GLY A 59 -1.69 -14.27 -20.98
C GLY A 59 -1.27 -12.81 -21.06
N THR A 60 -1.68 -12.11 -22.10
CA THR A 60 -1.46 -10.67 -22.25
C THR A 60 -2.78 -9.94 -21.97
N PRO A 61 -3.06 -9.54 -20.74
CA PRO A 61 -4.30 -8.85 -20.44
C PRO A 61 -4.36 -7.51 -21.18
N SER A 62 -5.48 -7.24 -21.83
CA SER A 62 -5.69 -6.00 -22.58
C SER A 62 -5.98 -4.80 -21.67
N ARG A 63 -6.17 -5.05 -20.36
CA ARG A 63 -6.52 -4.05 -19.37
C ARG A 63 -5.56 -4.11 -18.19
N ARG A 64 -5.31 -2.96 -17.58
CA ARG A 64 -4.56 -2.83 -16.32
C ARG A 64 -5.44 -2.11 -15.29
N LEU A 65 -5.48 -2.64 -14.08
CA LEU A 65 -6.08 -1.99 -12.92
C LEU A 65 -4.97 -1.60 -11.96
N LEU A 66 -4.84 -0.30 -11.70
CA LEU A 66 -3.95 0.24 -10.69
C LEU A 66 -4.74 0.46 -9.40
N LEU A 67 -4.31 -0.16 -8.33
CA LEU A 67 -4.81 0.00 -6.97
C LEU A 67 -3.71 0.56 -6.08
N GLY A 68 -4.08 1.11 -4.94
CA GLY A 68 -3.11 1.58 -3.96
C GLY A 68 -3.46 2.95 -3.40
N GLY A 69 -2.45 3.64 -2.93
CA GLY A 69 -2.55 4.96 -2.31
C GLY A 69 -1.29 5.29 -1.55
N HIS A 70 -1.34 6.28 -0.65
CA HIS A 70 -0.18 6.61 0.16
C HIS A 70 -0.04 5.69 1.38
N ILE A 71 1.21 5.51 1.81
CA ILE A 71 1.57 4.66 2.94
C ILE A 71 2.06 5.46 4.15
N ASP A 72 2.31 6.74 3.97
CA ASP A 72 2.67 7.62 5.05
C ASP A 72 1.46 8.13 5.83
N THR A 73 1.74 8.67 6.98
CA THR A 73 0.78 9.36 7.85
C THR A 73 1.37 10.68 8.31
N VAL A 74 0.51 11.58 8.77
CA VAL A 74 0.93 12.74 9.55
C VAL A 74 1.55 12.31 10.88
N VAL A 75 2.26 13.22 11.53
CA VAL A 75 2.78 13.01 12.89
C VAL A 75 1.61 13.10 13.89
N PRO A 76 1.51 12.18 14.87
CA PRO A 76 0.47 12.24 15.86
C PRO A 76 0.59 13.50 16.74
N THR A 77 -0.53 14.12 17.03
CA THR A 77 -0.56 15.30 17.90
C THR A 77 -0.77 14.91 19.37
N PRO A 78 -0.40 15.78 20.35
CA PRO A 78 -0.67 15.53 21.77
C PRO A 78 -2.16 15.47 22.13
N ARG A 79 -3.07 15.69 21.19
CA ARG A 79 -4.53 15.65 21.40
C ARG A 79 -5.11 14.24 21.29
N TRP A 80 -4.32 13.24 20.88
CA TRP A 80 -4.77 11.86 20.88
C TRP A 80 -5.16 11.40 22.29
N LYS A 81 -6.35 10.82 22.40
CA LYS A 81 -6.88 10.28 23.66
C LYS A 81 -6.55 8.81 23.86
N THR A 82 -6.19 8.13 22.79
CA THR A 82 -5.77 6.72 22.75
C THR A 82 -4.36 6.65 22.19
N ASP A 83 -3.73 5.49 22.26
CA ASP A 83 -2.46 5.26 21.57
C ASP A 83 -2.69 5.36 20.05
N PRO A 84 -2.05 6.28 19.31
CA PRO A 84 -2.24 6.45 17.87
C PRO A 84 -1.82 5.22 17.07
N TYR A 85 -0.91 4.40 17.58
CA TYR A 85 -0.41 3.20 16.91
C TYR A 85 -1.12 1.91 17.36
N ARG A 86 -2.22 2.06 18.06
CA ARG A 86 -3.07 0.94 18.47
C ARG A 86 -4.49 1.16 17.97
N LEU A 87 -4.97 0.27 17.09
CA LEU A 87 -6.36 0.34 16.66
C LEU A 87 -7.30 0.09 17.87
N THR A 88 -8.12 1.07 18.19
CA THR A 88 -9.01 1.05 19.35
C THR A 88 -10.45 1.16 18.90
N SER A 89 -11.29 0.19 19.29
CA SER A 89 -12.73 0.23 19.01
C SER A 89 -13.44 1.15 20.02
N CYS A 90 -14.32 2.00 19.51
CA CYS A 90 -15.19 2.87 20.28
C CYS A 90 -16.60 2.88 19.67
N GLY A 91 -17.47 2.01 20.17
CA GLY A 91 -18.76 1.76 19.51
C GLY A 91 -18.56 1.16 18.12
N ASP A 92 -19.12 1.81 17.11
CA ASP A 92 -19.01 1.40 15.70
C ASP A 92 -17.79 2.02 14.97
N GLU A 93 -16.93 2.73 15.70
CA GLU A 93 -15.78 3.43 15.14
C GLU A 93 -14.48 2.72 15.52
N LEU A 94 -13.49 2.78 14.62
CA LEU A 94 -12.12 2.32 14.85
C LEU A 94 -11.17 3.54 14.82
N HIS A 95 -10.49 3.77 15.93
CA HIS A 95 -9.56 4.89 16.10
C HIS A 95 -8.11 4.41 16.02
N GLY A 96 -7.32 5.03 15.16
CA GLY A 96 -5.89 4.77 14.98
C GLY A 96 -5.29 5.75 13.97
N LEU A 97 -4.01 6.07 14.09
CA LEU A 97 -3.34 6.99 13.18
C LEU A 97 -3.31 6.40 11.77
N GLY A 98 -3.80 7.16 10.80
CA GLY A 98 -3.92 6.70 9.42
C GLY A 98 -5.04 5.69 9.17
N ALA A 99 -5.88 5.33 10.16
CA ALA A 99 -6.96 4.37 9.96
C ALA A 99 -7.97 4.84 8.90
N ALA A 100 -8.30 6.13 8.85
CA ALA A 100 -9.16 6.71 7.84
C ALA A 100 -8.38 7.17 6.60
N ASP A 101 -7.17 7.70 6.78
CA ASP A 101 -6.32 8.28 5.75
C ASP A 101 -4.89 7.75 5.85
N MET A 102 -4.48 6.67 5.05
CA MET A 102 -5.45 5.90 4.28
C MET A 102 -5.25 4.39 4.45
N LYS A 103 -4.67 3.93 5.59
CA LYS A 103 -4.40 2.50 5.87
C LYS A 103 -5.67 1.63 5.79
N GLY A 104 -6.84 2.18 6.17
CA GLY A 104 -8.12 1.49 6.03
C GLY A 104 -8.48 1.21 4.57
N GLY A 105 -8.26 2.18 3.69
CA GLY A 105 -8.42 2.00 2.24
C GLY A 105 -7.46 0.95 1.66
N LEU A 106 -6.20 0.94 2.13
CA LEU A 106 -5.22 -0.08 1.74
C LEU A 106 -5.61 -1.46 2.25
N ALA A 107 -6.03 -1.58 3.52
CA ALA A 107 -6.49 -2.84 4.10
C ALA A 107 -7.68 -3.43 3.34
N ALA A 108 -8.65 -2.60 2.96
CA ALA A 108 -9.81 -3.01 2.16
C ALA A 108 -9.39 -3.53 0.78
N GLN A 109 -8.52 -2.80 0.06
CA GLN A 109 -8.01 -3.20 -1.25
C GLN A 109 -7.27 -4.54 -1.17
N LEU A 110 -6.36 -4.70 -0.21
CA LEU A 110 -5.57 -5.92 -0.05
C LEU A 110 -6.44 -7.11 0.37
N THR A 111 -7.47 -6.89 1.18
CA THR A 111 -8.44 -7.93 1.54
C THR A 111 -9.22 -8.39 0.31
N VAL A 112 -9.68 -7.48 -0.54
CA VAL A 112 -10.36 -7.84 -1.80
C VAL A 112 -9.43 -8.65 -2.71
N LEU A 113 -8.17 -8.24 -2.87
CA LEU A 113 -7.20 -8.99 -3.66
C LEU A 113 -6.98 -10.40 -3.11
N LYS A 114 -6.92 -10.55 -1.77
CA LYS A 114 -6.81 -11.85 -1.11
C LYS A 114 -8.03 -12.75 -1.39
N CYS A 115 -9.23 -12.20 -1.31
CA CYS A 115 -10.45 -12.93 -1.64
C CYS A 115 -10.47 -13.39 -3.11
N LEU A 116 -10.13 -12.49 -4.05
CA LEU A 116 -10.05 -12.83 -5.47
C LEU A 116 -9.06 -13.95 -5.75
N ARG A 117 -7.90 -13.94 -5.08
CA ARG A 117 -6.92 -15.01 -5.19
C ARG A 117 -7.45 -16.34 -4.66
N ALA A 118 -8.07 -16.31 -3.49
CA ALA A 118 -8.63 -17.52 -2.87
C ALA A 118 -9.73 -18.18 -3.71
N GLU A 119 -10.51 -17.38 -4.44
CA GLU A 119 -11.54 -17.88 -5.36
C GLU A 119 -10.96 -18.51 -6.64
N GLY A 120 -9.67 -18.36 -6.91
CA GLY A 120 -9.00 -18.94 -8.09
C GLY A 120 -9.55 -18.43 -9.43
N LYS A 121 -10.28 -17.32 -9.43
CA LYS A 121 -10.86 -16.74 -10.65
C LYS A 121 -9.78 -16.10 -11.51
N LYS A 122 -9.81 -16.39 -12.81
CA LYS A 122 -8.98 -15.67 -13.78
C LYS A 122 -9.47 -14.24 -13.91
N LEU A 123 -8.58 -13.30 -13.70
CA LEU A 123 -8.86 -11.89 -13.89
C LEU A 123 -8.63 -11.50 -15.36
N ASN A 124 -9.50 -10.67 -15.90
CA ASN A 124 -9.36 -10.14 -17.26
C ASN A 124 -8.59 -8.80 -17.28
N ALA A 125 -7.70 -8.62 -16.31
CA ALA A 125 -6.84 -7.45 -16.17
C ALA A 125 -5.56 -7.82 -15.42
N ALA A 126 -4.45 -7.19 -15.77
CA ALA A 126 -3.28 -7.15 -14.91
C ALA A 126 -3.55 -6.23 -13.73
N ILE A 127 -3.21 -6.64 -12.52
CA ILE A 127 -3.33 -5.81 -11.33
C ILE A 127 -1.95 -5.31 -10.95
N GLU A 128 -1.88 -4.01 -10.72
CA GLU A 128 -0.74 -3.32 -10.14
C GLU A 128 -1.19 -2.67 -8.83
N PHE A 129 -0.45 -2.95 -7.76
CA PHE A 129 -0.63 -2.27 -6.48
C PHE A 129 0.54 -1.31 -6.26
N VAL A 130 0.24 -0.09 -5.81
CA VAL A 130 1.25 0.91 -5.52
C VAL A 130 1.01 1.57 -4.16
N GLY A 131 1.98 1.44 -3.25
CA GLY A 131 2.03 2.20 -2.01
C GLY A 131 3.02 3.36 -2.18
N LEU A 132 2.53 4.58 -2.07
CA LEU A 132 3.30 5.80 -2.33
C LEU A 132 3.74 6.46 -1.03
N ALA A 133 5.01 6.84 -0.97
CA ALA A 133 5.59 7.55 0.19
C ALA A 133 5.41 9.06 0.08
N ASP A 134 5.39 9.74 1.27
CA ASP A 134 5.47 11.19 1.44
C ASP A 134 4.33 11.96 0.75
N GLU A 135 3.13 11.37 0.69
CA GLU A 135 1.96 12.04 0.11
C GLU A 135 1.53 13.23 0.96
N GLU A 136 1.53 13.08 2.27
CA GLU A 136 1.11 14.07 3.28
C GLU A 136 2.01 15.33 3.34
N ARG A 137 3.10 15.34 2.55
CA ARG A 137 4.04 16.49 2.50
C ARG A 137 4.37 16.95 1.10
N HIS A 138 5.16 16.16 0.35
CA HIS A 138 5.74 16.59 -0.90
C HIS A 138 5.43 15.69 -2.09
N SER A 139 4.75 14.55 -1.85
CA SER A 139 4.40 13.56 -2.87
C SER A 139 5.60 13.07 -3.69
N ILE A 140 6.78 12.98 -3.05
CA ILE A 140 8.01 12.55 -3.76
C ILE A 140 7.88 11.12 -4.28
N GLY A 141 7.14 10.25 -3.58
CA GLY A 141 6.87 8.90 -4.00
C GLY A 141 6.08 8.84 -5.30
N ALA A 142 5.01 9.64 -5.42
CA ALA A 142 4.21 9.71 -6.64
C ALA A 142 5.04 10.20 -7.84
N ASN A 143 5.87 11.22 -7.64
CA ASN A 143 6.76 11.75 -8.67
C ASN A 143 7.78 10.70 -9.14
N ALA A 144 8.36 9.94 -8.22
CA ALA A 144 9.31 8.88 -8.55
C ALA A 144 8.65 7.70 -9.30
N TYR A 145 7.44 7.30 -8.88
CA TYR A 145 6.65 6.27 -9.57
C TYR A 145 6.35 6.66 -11.02
N VAL A 146 5.83 7.87 -11.25
CA VAL A 146 5.51 8.36 -12.60
C VAL A 146 6.77 8.47 -13.48
N THR A 147 7.90 8.88 -12.91
CA THR A 147 9.18 8.97 -13.62
C THR A 147 9.65 7.58 -14.07
N LYS A 148 9.61 6.57 -13.17
CA LYS A 148 9.94 5.17 -13.48
C LYS A 148 9.05 4.63 -14.61
N ALA A 149 7.73 4.86 -14.52
CA ALA A 149 6.77 4.41 -15.51
C ALA A 149 7.02 5.05 -16.91
N LYS A 150 7.39 6.35 -16.95
CA LYS A 150 7.72 7.03 -18.20
C LYS A 150 9.00 6.50 -18.83
N LEU A 151 10.02 6.16 -18.04
CA LEU A 151 11.27 5.57 -18.54
C LEU A 151 11.00 4.19 -19.14
N ALA A 152 10.31 3.31 -18.43
CA ALA A 152 9.95 1.98 -18.91
C ALA A 152 9.12 2.01 -20.21
N ALA A 153 8.25 3.01 -20.37
CA ALA A 153 7.46 3.19 -21.59
C ALA A 153 8.29 3.72 -22.79
N ARG A 154 9.45 4.32 -22.56
CA ARG A 154 10.39 4.71 -23.63
C ARG A 154 11.20 3.52 -24.11
N ASP A 155 11.76 2.74 -23.19
CA ASP A 155 12.60 1.57 -23.49
C ASP A 155 11.83 0.47 -24.24
N SER A 156 10.51 0.42 -24.09
CA SER A 156 9.64 -0.54 -24.80
C SER A 156 9.29 -0.14 -26.24
N ARG A 157 9.78 1.00 -26.74
CA ARG A 157 9.53 1.51 -28.12
C ARG A 157 10.76 1.46 -29.02
N GLU A 158 11.91 1.11 -28.46
CA GLU A 158 13.16 0.84 -29.18
C GLU A 158 13.33 -0.68 -29.46
#